data_54d2f8363a06ff5a2357ace894494d04
#
_entry.id   54d2f8363a06ff5a2357ace894494d04
#
_cell.length_a   1.000
_cell.length_b   1.000
_cell.length_c   1.000
_cell.angle_alpha   90.00
_cell.angle_beta   90.00
_cell.angle_gamma   90.00
#
_symmetry.space_group_name_H-M   'P 1'
#
loop_
_entity.id
_entity.type
_entity.pdbx_description
1 polymer ?
#
loop_
_entity_poly.entity_id
_entity_poly.type
_entity_poly.pdbx_seq_one_letter_code
_entity_poly.pdbx_strand_id
1 'polypeptide(L)'
;METTTQSLAFQQLSNYAKQKVIEKYGQPPDDWYEEIYARAKEDAPARGFSINEIQFNGFHSQGDGASWTGYVDLVDFIEYHNDPDAKDFAQYVVLRELIRDGWCEEKVNVNRHAFYYSHSGTMVTEGLDDRIDYADDDSVMDRGILEGANVKELAKSIGTDELFNELDNWSLHKAQKYADEIYKQLKEEYEAYTSEEYFIDLCDINGWRFNINGTLVED
;
A
#
# COMPACT_ATOMS: atom_id res chain seq x y z
N MET A 1 39.01 -2.50 -46.49
CA MET A 1 37.74 -1.77 -46.62
C MET A 1 37.19 -1.57 -45.20
N GLU A 2 37.39 -0.41 -44.67
CA GLU A 2 36.75 -0.04 -43.41
C GLU A 2 35.25 0.15 -43.68
N THR A 3 34.45 -0.76 -43.16
CA THR A 3 33.01 -0.60 -43.15
C THR A 3 32.71 0.49 -42.11
N THR A 4 32.53 1.73 -42.58
CA THR A 4 32.05 2.82 -41.72
C THR A 4 30.66 2.41 -41.20
N THR A 5 30.58 1.92 -39.97
CA THR A 5 29.30 1.60 -39.35
C THR A 5 28.56 2.91 -39.13
N GLN A 6 27.46 3.10 -39.84
CA GLN A 6 26.66 4.29 -39.71
C GLN A 6 26.09 4.38 -38.29
N SER A 7 26.45 5.44 -37.54
CA SER A 7 25.96 5.73 -36.21
C SER A 7 24.72 6.60 -36.28
N LEU A 8 23.59 6.11 -35.70
CA LEU A 8 22.27 6.73 -35.76
C LEU A 8 21.82 7.13 -34.36
N ALA A 9 21.12 8.25 -34.25
CA ALA A 9 20.35 8.56 -33.06
C ALA A 9 19.15 7.63 -32.94
N PHE A 10 18.64 7.41 -31.73
CA PHE A 10 17.50 6.53 -31.49
C PHE A 10 16.27 6.87 -32.38
N GLN A 11 15.96 8.18 -32.50
CA GLN A 11 14.81 8.65 -33.31
C GLN A 11 14.92 8.27 -34.79
N GLN A 12 16.13 8.02 -35.28
CA GLN A 12 16.42 7.68 -36.69
C GLN A 12 16.26 6.17 -36.98
N LEU A 13 16.08 5.36 -35.94
CA LEU A 13 15.90 3.91 -36.09
C LEU A 13 14.51 3.56 -36.65
N SER A 14 14.41 2.41 -37.29
CA SER A 14 13.11 1.82 -37.64
C SER A 14 12.34 1.46 -36.38
N ASN A 15 10.99 1.40 -36.44
CA ASN A 15 10.15 1.02 -35.30
C ASN A 15 10.56 -0.33 -34.69
N TYR A 16 10.94 -1.29 -35.52
CA TYR A 16 11.42 -2.60 -35.08
C TYR A 16 12.74 -2.50 -34.32
N ALA A 17 13.69 -1.70 -34.80
CA ALA A 17 14.95 -1.48 -34.13
C ALA A 17 14.78 -0.70 -32.82
N LYS A 18 13.90 0.31 -32.80
CA LYS A 18 13.54 1.07 -31.60
C LYS A 18 13.00 0.16 -30.49
N GLN A 19 12.04 -0.71 -30.83
CA GLN A 19 11.48 -1.66 -29.86
C GLN A 19 12.55 -2.56 -29.26
N LYS A 20 13.43 -3.13 -30.06
CA LYS A 20 14.55 -3.95 -29.54
C LYS A 20 15.50 -3.18 -28.62
N VAL A 21 15.75 -1.93 -28.95
CA VAL A 21 16.64 -1.07 -28.16
C VAL A 21 16.00 -0.76 -26.81
N ILE A 22 14.73 -0.39 -26.78
CA ILE A 22 13.98 -0.17 -25.52
C ILE A 22 13.93 -1.45 -24.68
N GLU A 23 13.60 -2.59 -25.28
CA GLU A 23 13.56 -3.88 -24.57
C GLU A 23 14.91 -4.23 -23.91
N LYS A 24 16.01 -3.86 -24.55
CA LYS A 24 17.35 -4.21 -24.07
C LYS A 24 17.96 -3.19 -23.11
N TYR A 25 17.75 -1.91 -23.34
CA TYR A 25 18.43 -0.82 -22.65
C TYR A 25 17.50 0.13 -21.90
N GLY A 26 16.18 0.05 -22.13
CA GLY A 26 15.15 0.89 -21.53
C GLY A 26 14.53 0.29 -20.26
N GLN A 27 15.25 -0.58 -19.57
CA GLN A 27 14.77 -1.11 -18.29
C GLN A 27 14.94 -0.04 -17.21
N PRO A 28 13.96 0.13 -16.33
CA PRO A 28 14.10 1.03 -15.19
C PRO A 28 15.26 0.59 -14.27
N PRO A 29 15.87 1.49 -13.49
CA PRO A 29 16.84 1.13 -12.46
C PRO A 29 16.30 0.05 -11.52
N ASP A 30 17.16 -0.77 -10.94
CA ASP A 30 16.74 -1.87 -10.05
C ASP A 30 15.97 -1.37 -8.79
N ASP A 31 16.22 -0.14 -8.39
CA ASP A 31 15.68 0.52 -7.19
C ASP A 31 14.56 1.55 -7.48
N TRP A 32 14.03 1.58 -8.70
CA TRP A 32 13.06 2.57 -9.16
C TRP A 32 11.81 2.72 -8.28
N TYR A 33 11.43 1.66 -7.57
CA TYR A 33 10.24 1.62 -6.70
C TYR A 33 10.49 2.08 -5.25
N GLU A 34 11.75 2.24 -4.84
CA GLU A 34 12.10 2.50 -3.43
C GLU A 34 11.54 3.83 -2.91
N GLU A 35 11.52 4.85 -3.74
CA GLU A 35 10.96 6.16 -3.35
C GLU A 35 9.44 6.07 -3.10
N ILE A 36 8.73 5.28 -3.91
CA ILE A 36 7.28 5.03 -3.73
C ILE A 36 7.04 4.30 -2.42
N TYR A 37 7.87 3.29 -2.11
CA TYR A 37 7.78 2.55 -0.85
C TYR A 37 8.06 3.43 0.36
N ALA A 38 9.09 4.28 0.27
CA ALA A 38 9.43 5.20 1.35
C ALA A 38 8.28 6.18 1.62
N ARG A 39 7.73 6.78 0.58
CA ARG A 39 6.59 7.70 0.66
C ARG A 39 5.34 7.02 1.22
N ALA A 40 5.02 5.83 0.73
CA ALA A 40 3.88 5.06 1.24
C ALA A 40 4.01 4.74 2.73
N LYS A 41 5.22 4.38 3.21
CA LYS A 41 5.48 4.15 4.63
C LYS A 41 5.44 5.42 5.48
N GLU A 42 5.82 6.55 4.91
CA GLU A 42 5.76 7.86 5.57
C GLU A 42 4.31 8.36 5.72
N ASP A 43 3.49 8.16 4.69
CA ASP A 43 2.08 8.60 4.66
C ASP A 43 1.13 7.68 5.44
N ALA A 44 1.48 6.41 5.61
CA ALA A 44 0.64 5.39 6.22
C ALA A 44 0.19 5.72 7.65
N PRO A 45 1.05 6.24 8.57
CA PRO A 45 0.65 6.53 9.94
C PRO A 45 -0.47 7.56 10.05
N ALA A 46 -0.50 8.56 9.17
CA ALA A 46 -1.58 9.54 9.14
C ALA A 46 -2.98 8.93 8.88
N ARG A 47 -3.02 7.68 8.39
CA ARG A 47 -4.24 6.91 8.10
C ARG A 47 -4.49 5.77 9.09
N GLY A 48 -3.69 5.69 10.14
CA GLY A 48 -3.73 4.61 11.13
C GLY A 48 -3.07 3.32 10.66
N PHE A 49 -2.18 3.36 9.65
CA PHE A 49 -1.45 2.19 9.16
C PHE A 49 0.02 2.24 9.55
N SER A 50 0.59 1.10 9.89
CA SER A 50 2.03 0.93 10.06
C SER A 50 2.51 -0.19 9.15
N ILE A 51 3.32 0.16 8.16
CA ILE A 51 3.76 -0.76 7.10
C ILE A 51 5.17 -1.27 7.38
N ASN A 52 5.29 -2.59 7.53
CA ASN A 52 6.58 -3.26 7.66
C ASN A 52 7.20 -3.50 6.28
N GLU A 53 6.47 -4.16 5.40
CA GLU A 53 6.93 -4.57 4.08
C GLU A 53 5.86 -4.30 3.03
N ILE A 54 6.29 -3.83 1.85
CA ILE A 54 5.46 -3.72 0.65
C ILE A 54 6.01 -4.70 -0.38
N GLN A 55 5.12 -5.39 -1.07
CA GLN A 55 5.47 -6.24 -2.21
C GLN A 55 4.51 -5.96 -3.36
N PHE A 56 5.04 -6.05 -4.57
CA PHE A 56 4.25 -6.01 -5.79
C PHE A 56 4.76 -7.05 -6.79
N ASN A 57 3.96 -7.39 -7.76
CA ASN A 57 4.34 -8.21 -8.90
C ASN A 57 3.66 -7.67 -10.15
N GLY A 58 4.43 -7.54 -11.22
CA GLY A 58 4.03 -7.23 -12.58
C GLY A 58 3.01 -6.11 -12.79
N PHE A 59 2.70 -5.84 -14.05
CA PHE A 59 1.68 -4.85 -14.45
C PHE A 59 0.79 -5.32 -15.61
N HIS A 60 0.94 -6.57 -16.04
CA HIS A 60 0.34 -7.05 -17.31
C HIS A 60 -0.35 -8.40 -17.17
N SER A 61 -0.36 -9.01 -15.98
CA SER A 61 -0.90 -10.34 -15.74
C SER A 61 -2.10 -10.31 -14.80
N GLN A 62 -2.95 -11.32 -14.91
CA GLN A 62 -4.00 -11.52 -13.92
C GLN A 62 -3.38 -11.88 -12.56
N GLY A 63 -3.74 -11.15 -11.53
CA GLY A 63 -3.19 -11.31 -10.19
C GLY A 63 -2.02 -10.37 -9.88
N ASP A 64 -1.63 -9.50 -10.83
CA ASP A 64 -0.72 -8.41 -10.56
C ASP A 64 -1.35 -7.40 -9.60
N GLY A 65 -0.53 -6.81 -8.75
CA GLY A 65 -0.98 -5.87 -7.74
C GLY A 65 0.11 -5.56 -6.73
N ALA A 66 -0.27 -4.84 -5.69
CA ALA A 66 0.55 -4.66 -4.50
C ALA A 66 -0.18 -5.10 -3.25
N SER A 67 0.59 -5.45 -2.24
CA SER A 67 0.13 -5.75 -0.89
C SER A 67 1.18 -5.31 0.11
N TRP A 68 0.78 -5.18 1.36
CA TRP A 68 1.71 -4.88 2.42
C TRP A 68 1.40 -5.69 3.67
N THR A 69 2.40 -5.80 4.54
CA THR A 69 2.27 -6.38 5.89
C THR A 69 2.60 -5.34 6.94
N GLY A 70 2.01 -5.47 8.11
CA GLY A 70 2.17 -4.53 9.20
C GLY A 70 1.01 -4.59 10.18
N TYR A 71 0.52 -3.45 10.62
CA TYR A 71 -0.66 -3.40 11.48
C TYR A 71 -1.49 -2.14 11.23
N VAL A 72 -2.75 -2.19 11.64
CA VAL A 72 -3.65 -1.05 11.75
C VAL A 72 -3.67 -0.62 13.22
N ASP A 73 -3.34 0.63 13.50
CA ASP A 73 -3.60 1.27 14.78
C ASP A 73 -5.07 1.72 14.79
N LEU A 74 -5.88 1.09 15.61
CA LEU A 74 -7.32 1.27 15.54
C LEU A 74 -7.80 2.63 16.04
N VAL A 75 -7.06 3.24 16.96
CA VAL A 75 -7.38 4.59 17.46
C VAL A 75 -7.19 5.61 16.34
N ASP A 76 -6.00 5.63 15.75
CA ASP A 76 -5.65 6.55 14.67
C ASP A 76 -6.49 6.25 13.41
N PHE A 77 -6.75 4.96 13.14
CA PHE A 77 -7.58 4.53 12.02
C PHE A 77 -9.02 5.06 12.12
N ILE A 78 -9.65 4.90 13.27
CA ILE A 78 -11.01 5.41 13.48
C ILE A 78 -11.00 6.93 13.41
N GLU A 79 -10.02 7.60 14.01
CA GLU A 79 -9.92 9.06 13.98
C GLU A 79 -9.83 9.60 12.55
N TYR A 80 -9.05 8.95 11.69
CA TYR A 80 -8.88 9.39 10.29
C TYR A 80 -10.05 9.01 9.38
N HIS A 81 -10.63 7.82 9.57
CA HIS A 81 -11.59 7.26 8.61
C HIS A 81 -13.06 7.42 9.02
N ASN A 82 -13.34 7.77 10.28
CA ASN A 82 -14.71 7.90 10.76
C ASN A 82 -15.36 9.18 10.20
N ASP A 83 -16.38 9.00 9.37
CA ASP A 83 -17.10 10.10 8.75
C ASP A 83 -18.19 10.61 9.73
N PRO A 84 -18.17 11.89 10.12
CA PRO A 84 -19.20 12.47 11.00
C PRO A 84 -20.63 12.31 10.51
N ASP A 85 -20.81 12.18 9.21
CA ASP A 85 -22.13 11.99 8.60
C ASP A 85 -22.53 10.50 8.47
N ALA A 86 -21.62 9.58 8.85
CA ALA A 86 -21.92 8.15 8.82
C ALA A 86 -22.91 7.76 9.92
N LYS A 87 -23.79 6.79 9.60
CA LYS A 87 -24.81 6.28 10.54
C LYS A 87 -24.19 5.80 11.86
N ASP A 88 -23.02 5.17 11.79
CA ASP A 88 -22.37 4.48 12.91
C ASP A 88 -21.26 5.34 13.55
N PHE A 89 -21.17 6.63 13.18
CA PHE A 89 -20.15 7.56 13.68
C PHE A 89 -20.02 7.54 15.20
N ALA A 90 -21.15 7.67 15.90
CA ALA A 90 -21.14 7.74 17.35
C ALA A 90 -20.64 6.44 18.01
N GLN A 91 -20.94 5.29 17.41
CA GLN A 91 -20.48 3.98 17.89
C GLN A 91 -18.96 3.85 17.77
N TYR A 92 -18.39 4.28 16.65
CA TYR A 92 -16.92 4.27 16.44
C TYR A 92 -16.20 5.28 17.36
N VAL A 93 -16.81 6.43 17.68
CA VAL A 93 -16.24 7.34 18.67
C VAL A 93 -16.13 6.67 20.04
N VAL A 94 -17.19 5.98 20.46
CA VAL A 94 -17.18 5.25 21.74
C VAL A 94 -16.19 4.10 21.71
N LEU A 95 -16.15 3.33 20.63
CA LEU A 95 -15.21 2.22 20.46
C LEU A 95 -13.75 2.70 20.51
N ARG A 96 -13.46 3.82 19.86
CA ARG A 96 -12.11 4.43 19.94
C ARG A 96 -11.70 4.75 21.37
N GLU A 97 -12.60 5.33 22.18
CA GLU A 97 -12.29 5.61 23.60
C GLU A 97 -12.08 4.31 24.39
N LEU A 98 -12.88 3.28 24.15
CA LEU A 98 -12.69 1.97 24.80
C LEU A 98 -11.33 1.34 24.45
N ILE A 99 -10.89 1.42 23.18
CA ILE A 99 -9.59 0.95 22.75
C ILE A 99 -8.47 1.77 23.43
N ARG A 100 -8.56 3.10 23.40
CA ARG A 100 -7.58 4.00 24.03
C ARG A 100 -7.41 3.73 25.52
N ASP A 101 -8.46 3.33 26.19
CA ASP A 101 -8.45 3.03 27.62
C ASP A 101 -8.01 1.61 27.95
N GLY A 102 -7.65 0.83 26.92
CA GLY A 102 -7.10 -0.51 27.09
C GLY A 102 -8.13 -1.61 27.33
N TRP A 103 -9.39 -1.38 26.94
CA TRP A 103 -10.47 -2.39 27.01
C TRP A 103 -10.42 -3.39 25.86
N CYS A 104 -9.76 -3.04 24.78
CA CYS A 104 -9.62 -3.85 23.59
C CYS A 104 -8.20 -3.72 23.05
N GLU A 105 -7.80 -4.63 22.16
CA GLU A 105 -6.55 -4.49 21.44
C GLU A 105 -6.51 -3.21 20.61
N GLU A 106 -5.39 -2.50 20.71
CA GLU A 106 -5.15 -1.26 19.97
C GLU A 106 -4.78 -1.50 18.51
N LYS A 107 -4.29 -2.70 18.20
CA LYS A 107 -3.68 -3.02 16.91
C LYS A 107 -4.21 -4.30 16.31
N VAL A 108 -4.44 -4.27 15.00
CA VAL A 108 -4.79 -5.43 14.18
C VAL A 108 -3.66 -5.71 13.20
N ASN A 109 -3.14 -6.92 13.22
CA ASN A 109 -2.10 -7.31 12.28
C ASN A 109 -2.66 -7.47 10.88
N VAL A 110 -1.92 -6.96 9.89
CA VAL A 110 -2.18 -7.14 8.47
C VAL A 110 -1.13 -8.07 7.91
N ASN A 111 -1.57 -9.20 7.38
CA ASN A 111 -0.74 -10.25 6.82
C ASN A 111 -1.16 -10.59 5.39
N ARG A 112 -0.42 -11.48 4.76
CA ARG A 112 -0.74 -12.05 3.44
C ARG A 112 -0.93 -13.55 3.56
N HIS A 113 -1.99 -14.08 3.00
CA HIS A 113 -2.25 -15.52 3.01
C HIS A 113 -1.67 -16.25 1.77
N ALA A 114 -1.18 -15.52 0.75
CA ALA A 114 -0.61 -16.10 -0.46
C ALA A 114 0.84 -15.64 -0.67
N PHE A 115 1.72 -16.59 -1.01
CA PHE A 115 3.14 -16.31 -1.27
C PHE A 115 3.42 -15.96 -2.73
N TYR A 116 2.54 -16.35 -3.67
CA TYR A 116 2.79 -16.25 -5.11
C TYR A 116 2.22 -14.98 -5.74
N TYR A 117 1.25 -14.34 -5.08
CA TYR A 117 0.58 -13.15 -5.59
C TYR A 117 0.67 -12.04 -4.57
N SER A 118 0.96 -10.83 -5.04
CA SER A 118 1.11 -9.65 -4.18
C SER A 118 0.08 -8.59 -4.54
N HIS A 119 -1.20 -8.97 -4.60
CA HIS A 119 -2.29 -8.02 -4.80
C HIS A 119 -3.11 -7.83 -3.51
N SER A 120 -3.85 -6.73 -3.43
CA SER A 120 -4.63 -6.34 -2.25
C SER A 120 -5.58 -7.45 -1.75
N GLY A 121 -6.17 -8.23 -2.64
CA GLY A 121 -7.03 -9.37 -2.27
C GLY A 121 -6.33 -10.53 -1.57
N THR A 122 -4.99 -10.53 -1.47
CA THR A 122 -4.24 -11.52 -0.67
C THR A 122 -4.03 -11.08 0.77
N MET A 123 -4.36 -9.84 1.09
CA MET A 123 -4.24 -9.30 2.44
C MET A 123 -5.37 -9.81 3.33
N VAL A 124 -5.02 -10.13 4.55
CA VAL A 124 -5.93 -10.55 5.61
C VAL A 124 -5.58 -9.84 6.90
N THR A 125 -6.57 -9.60 7.73
CA THR A 125 -6.37 -9.20 9.13
C THR A 125 -6.37 -10.46 9.99
N GLU A 126 -5.55 -10.46 11.04
CA GLU A 126 -5.76 -11.39 12.14
C GLU A 126 -6.86 -10.76 12.97
N GLY A 127 -8.03 -11.42 12.99
CA GLY A 127 -9.25 -10.89 13.58
C GLY A 127 -9.02 -10.31 14.96
N LEU A 128 -9.73 -9.26 15.27
CA LEU A 128 -9.81 -8.74 16.62
C LEU A 128 -10.29 -9.86 17.50
N ASP A 129 -9.41 -10.36 18.35
CA ASP A 129 -9.79 -11.41 19.31
C ASP A 129 -10.91 -10.83 20.20
N ASP A 130 -12.02 -11.54 20.34
CA ASP A 130 -13.26 -11.12 21.07
C ASP A 130 -13.04 -10.80 22.56
N ARG A 131 -11.79 -10.62 22.95
CA ARG A 131 -11.40 -10.32 24.31
C ARG A 131 -11.55 -8.83 24.64
N ILE A 132 -12.79 -8.39 24.70
CA ILE A 132 -13.07 -7.49 25.80
C ILE A 132 -12.93 -8.37 27.02
N ASP A 133 -11.75 -8.34 27.61
CA ASP A 133 -11.56 -8.97 28.93
C ASP A 133 -12.48 -8.20 29.87
N TYR A 134 -13.70 -8.72 30.03
CA TYR A 134 -14.60 -8.30 31.09
C TYR A 134 -13.96 -8.78 32.40
N ALA A 135 -12.78 -8.24 32.71
CA ALA A 135 -12.17 -8.48 33.99
C ALA A 135 -13.23 -8.14 35.05
N ASP A 136 -13.57 -9.11 35.84
CA ASP A 136 -14.41 -8.99 37.03
C ASP A 136 -13.76 -8.08 38.09
N ASP A 137 -12.92 -7.16 37.65
CA ASP A 137 -12.09 -6.35 38.52
C ASP A 137 -12.78 -4.99 38.77
N ASP A 138 -13.24 -4.83 40.00
CA ASP A 138 -13.74 -3.55 40.51
C ASP A 138 -12.73 -2.39 40.36
N SER A 139 -11.46 -2.69 40.04
CA SER A 139 -10.38 -1.73 39.80
C SER A 139 -10.57 -0.87 38.55
N VAL A 140 -11.43 -1.28 37.62
CA VAL A 140 -11.71 -0.58 36.37
C VAL A 140 -12.64 0.62 36.59
N MET A 141 -13.43 0.60 37.65
CA MET A 141 -14.35 1.71 38.02
C MET A 141 -13.60 2.98 38.46
N ASP A 142 -12.30 2.87 38.78
CA ASP A 142 -11.55 3.98 39.37
C ASP A 142 -10.83 4.87 38.35
N ARG A 143 -10.94 4.59 37.05
CA ARG A 143 -10.23 5.35 35.99
C ARG A 143 -11.01 6.52 35.37
N GLY A 144 -12.21 6.83 35.84
CA GLY A 144 -12.89 8.14 35.63
C GLY A 144 -13.28 8.50 34.20
N ILE A 145 -13.41 7.55 33.27
CA ILE A 145 -13.44 7.82 31.82
C ILE A 145 -14.81 8.22 31.31
N LEU A 146 -15.85 7.77 31.96
CA LEU A 146 -17.23 8.22 31.70
C LEU A 146 -17.89 8.40 33.07
N GLU A 147 -17.77 9.58 33.67
CA GLU A 147 -18.50 9.89 34.89
C GLU A 147 -19.99 9.56 34.74
N GLY A 148 -20.43 8.45 35.31
CA GLY A 148 -21.81 8.02 35.39
C GLY A 148 -22.32 7.03 34.34
N ALA A 149 -21.51 6.58 33.37
CA ALA A 149 -21.90 5.53 32.43
C ALA A 149 -21.34 4.17 32.86
N ASN A 150 -22.22 3.16 32.93
CA ASN A 150 -21.78 1.78 33.11
C ASN A 150 -21.20 1.28 31.77
N VAL A 151 -19.85 1.21 31.69
CA VAL A 151 -19.15 0.79 30.48
C VAL A 151 -19.61 -0.59 29.99
N LYS A 152 -19.97 -1.53 30.89
CA LYS A 152 -20.54 -2.82 30.55
C LYS A 152 -21.91 -2.70 29.88
N GLU A 153 -22.75 -1.77 30.30
CA GLU A 153 -24.05 -1.51 29.65
C GLU A 153 -23.88 -0.83 28.32
N LEU A 154 -22.92 0.09 28.21
CA LEU A 154 -22.58 0.77 26.96
C LEU A 154 -22.00 -0.23 25.94
N ALA A 155 -21.03 -1.04 26.34
CA ALA A 155 -20.47 -2.11 25.51
C ALA A 155 -21.56 -3.10 25.02
N LYS A 156 -22.47 -3.52 25.90
CA LYS A 156 -23.62 -4.36 25.51
C LYS A 156 -24.62 -3.64 24.59
N SER A 157 -24.82 -2.34 24.77
CA SER A 157 -25.76 -1.56 23.93
C SER A 157 -25.23 -1.32 22.51
N ILE A 158 -23.90 -1.38 22.33
CA ILE A 158 -23.22 -1.18 21.05
C ILE A 158 -23.23 -2.49 20.22
N GLY A 159 -23.51 -3.67 20.84
CA GLY A 159 -23.41 -4.95 20.13
C GLY A 159 -21.96 -5.23 19.73
N THR A 160 -21.07 -5.34 20.71
CA THR A 160 -19.61 -5.32 20.53
C THR A 160 -19.08 -6.30 19.50
N ASP A 161 -19.57 -7.54 19.48
CA ASP A 161 -19.08 -8.56 18.56
C ASP A 161 -19.34 -8.21 17.09
N GLU A 162 -20.52 -7.67 16.79
CA GLU A 162 -20.88 -7.22 15.44
C GLU A 162 -20.05 -6.01 15.04
N LEU A 163 -19.88 -5.04 15.94
CA LEU A 163 -19.11 -3.82 15.69
C LEU A 163 -17.61 -4.11 15.50
N PHE A 164 -17.03 -5.07 16.24
CA PHE A 164 -15.65 -5.49 16.05
C PHE A 164 -15.44 -6.21 14.71
N ASN A 165 -16.35 -7.08 14.32
CA ASN A 165 -16.30 -7.71 13.01
C ASN A 165 -16.45 -6.69 11.87
N GLU A 166 -17.28 -5.68 12.04
CA GLU A 166 -17.41 -4.57 11.09
C GLU A 166 -16.12 -3.73 11.03
N LEU A 167 -15.51 -3.42 12.18
CA LEU A 167 -14.25 -2.68 12.26
C LEU A 167 -13.10 -3.44 11.60
N ASP A 168 -13.00 -4.77 11.83
CA ASP A 168 -11.99 -5.62 11.19
C ASP A 168 -12.16 -5.60 9.66
N ASN A 169 -13.37 -5.85 9.17
CA ASN A 169 -13.67 -5.78 7.74
C ASN A 169 -13.43 -4.39 7.14
N TRP A 170 -13.77 -3.34 7.87
CA TRP A 170 -13.56 -1.98 7.41
C TRP A 170 -12.07 -1.62 7.34
N SER A 171 -11.31 -2.00 8.37
CA SER A 171 -9.86 -1.78 8.41
C SER A 171 -9.15 -2.56 7.29
N LEU A 172 -9.51 -3.82 7.07
CA LEU A 172 -8.99 -4.62 5.95
C LEU A 172 -9.32 -3.98 4.60
N HIS A 173 -10.57 -3.56 4.38
CA HIS A 173 -10.96 -2.93 3.12
C HIS A 173 -10.17 -1.64 2.85
N LYS A 174 -9.95 -0.81 3.88
CA LYS A 174 -9.14 0.40 3.74
C LYS A 174 -7.66 0.10 3.52
N ALA A 175 -7.11 -0.93 4.18
CA ALA A 175 -5.76 -1.41 3.98
C ALA A 175 -5.54 -1.91 2.54
N GLN A 176 -6.49 -2.68 2.01
CA GLN A 176 -6.50 -3.16 0.62
C GLN A 176 -6.57 -2.00 -0.37
N LYS A 177 -7.44 -1.02 -0.12
CA LYS A 177 -7.54 0.18 -0.96
C LYS A 177 -6.23 0.97 -0.97
N TYR A 178 -5.54 1.05 0.17
CA TYR A 178 -4.24 1.72 0.23
C TYR A 178 -3.18 0.95 -0.56
N ALA A 179 -3.19 -0.39 -0.53
CA ALA A 179 -2.33 -1.21 -1.38
C ALA A 179 -2.59 -0.97 -2.88
N ASP A 180 -3.85 -0.81 -3.29
CA ASP A 180 -4.22 -0.47 -4.66
C ASP A 180 -3.72 0.94 -5.07
N GLU A 181 -3.73 1.90 -4.15
CA GLU A 181 -3.17 3.24 -4.38
C GLU A 181 -1.65 3.17 -4.59
N ILE A 182 -0.94 2.37 -3.78
CA ILE A 182 0.50 2.11 -3.95
C ILE A 182 0.78 1.45 -5.31
N TYR A 183 0.00 0.42 -5.66
CA TYR A 183 0.14 -0.26 -6.95
C TYR A 183 -0.05 0.67 -8.14
N LYS A 184 -1.02 1.57 -8.06
CA LYS A 184 -1.25 2.57 -9.10
C LYS A 184 -0.04 3.48 -9.28
N GLN A 185 0.57 3.97 -8.19
CA GLN A 185 1.78 4.79 -8.25
C GLN A 185 2.96 4.01 -8.86
N LEU A 186 3.15 2.75 -8.46
CA LEU A 186 4.18 1.88 -9.04
C LEU A 186 3.99 1.71 -10.54
N LYS A 187 2.76 1.51 -10.98
CA LYS A 187 2.44 1.35 -12.41
C LYS A 187 2.72 2.63 -13.20
N GLU A 188 2.28 3.78 -12.69
CA GLU A 188 2.50 5.09 -13.33
C GLU A 188 4.01 5.39 -13.47
N GLU A 189 4.79 5.10 -12.44
CA GLU A 189 6.24 5.30 -12.45
C GLU A 189 6.93 4.33 -13.42
N TYR A 190 6.55 3.05 -13.41
CA TYR A 190 7.07 2.08 -14.36
C TYR A 190 6.77 2.44 -15.81
N GLU A 191 5.54 2.89 -16.10
CA GLU A 191 5.14 3.35 -17.43
C GLU A 191 5.95 4.60 -17.85
N ALA A 192 6.27 5.50 -16.92
CA ALA A 192 7.12 6.66 -17.19
C ALA A 192 8.54 6.22 -17.56
N TYR A 193 9.18 5.35 -16.77
CA TYR A 193 10.53 4.84 -17.05
C TYR A 193 10.62 4.02 -18.35
N THR A 194 9.56 3.32 -18.74
CA THR A 194 9.52 2.50 -19.96
C THR A 194 8.99 3.24 -21.18
N SER A 195 8.71 4.53 -21.06
CA SER A 195 8.22 5.36 -22.17
C SER A 195 9.31 5.62 -23.22
N GLU A 196 8.91 5.81 -24.48
CA GLU A 196 9.84 6.22 -25.55
C GLU A 196 10.48 7.60 -25.25
N GLU A 197 9.72 8.50 -24.63
CA GLU A 197 10.18 9.85 -24.27
C GLU A 197 11.34 9.78 -23.25
N TYR A 198 11.16 9.06 -22.16
CA TYR A 198 12.22 8.85 -21.18
C TYR A 198 13.47 8.22 -21.81
N PHE A 199 13.27 7.22 -22.68
CA PHE A 199 14.38 6.57 -23.36
C PHE A 199 15.15 7.48 -24.32
N ILE A 200 14.49 8.41 -24.98
CA ILE A 200 15.13 9.43 -25.81
C ILE A 200 16.04 10.30 -24.94
N ASP A 201 15.52 10.81 -23.81
CA ASP A 201 16.29 11.62 -22.88
C ASP A 201 17.51 10.85 -22.33
N LEU A 202 17.32 9.58 -22.00
CA LEU A 202 18.39 8.71 -21.55
C LEU A 202 19.49 8.52 -22.62
N CYS A 203 19.10 8.36 -23.88
CA CYS A 203 20.05 8.29 -25.00
C CYS A 203 20.82 9.60 -25.18
N ASP A 204 20.15 10.73 -25.04
CA ASP A 204 20.78 12.05 -25.21
C ASP A 204 21.75 12.36 -24.06
N ILE A 205 21.37 12.04 -22.82
CA ILE A 205 22.23 12.21 -21.64
C ILE A 205 23.52 11.36 -21.74
N ASN A 206 23.37 10.10 -22.18
CA ASN A 206 24.49 9.15 -22.27
C ASN A 206 25.25 9.23 -23.61
N GLY A 207 24.80 10.06 -24.55
CA GLY A 207 25.41 10.15 -25.88
C GLY A 207 25.26 8.87 -26.71
N TRP A 208 24.27 8.04 -26.41
CA TRP A 208 24.10 6.74 -27.06
C TRP A 208 23.77 6.86 -28.54
N ARG A 209 24.47 6.08 -29.35
CA ARG A 209 24.25 5.95 -30.79
C ARG A 209 24.11 4.47 -31.15
N PHE A 210 23.40 4.18 -32.20
CA PHE A 210 23.05 2.82 -32.60
C PHE A 210 23.39 2.57 -34.07
N ASN A 211 23.69 1.33 -34.39
CA ASN A 211 23.70 0.90 -35.79
C ASN A 211 22.24 0.69 -36.28
N ILE A 212 22.06 0.45 -37.56
CA ILE A 212 20.72 0.29 -38.20
C ILE A 212 19.89 -0.86 -37.58
N ASN A 213 20.53 -1.81 -36.93
CA ASN A 213 19.88 -2.97 -36.31
C ASN A 213 19.54 -2.75 -34.83
N GLY A 214 19.84 -1.56 -34.27
CA GLY A 214 19.60 -1.24 -32.88
C GLY A 214 20.67 -1.72 -31.90
N THR A 215 21.88 -2.05 -32.38
CA THR A 215 23.00 -2.35 -31.48
C THR A 215 23.71 -1.04 -31.11
N LEU A 216 24.00 -0.87 -29.82
CA LEU A 216 24.76 0.28 -29.33
C LEU A 216 26.14 0.32 -29.99
N VAL A 217 26.56 1.46 -30.50
CA VAL A 217 27.90 1.71 -31.04
C VAL A 217 28.72 2.26 -29.90
N GLU A 218 29.73 1.48 -29.48
CA GLU A 218 30.73 1.93 -28.52
C GLU A 218 31.75 2.82 -29.28
N ASP A 219 32.05 3.99 -28.76
CA ASP A 219 33.07 4.89 -29.29
C ASP A 219 34.50 4.37 -28.97
#